data_9abfe10c61b731309277e0e554d5b2ed
#
_entry.id   9abfe10c61b731309277e0e554d5b2ed
#
_cell.length_a   1.000
_cell.length_b   1.000
_cell.length_c   1.000
_cell.angle_alpha   90.00
_cell.angle_beta   90.00
_cell.angle_gamma   90.00
#
_symmetry.space_group_name_H-M   'P 1'
#
loop_
_entity.id
_entity.type
_entity.pdbx_description
1 polymer ?
#
loop_
_entity_poly.entity_id
_entity_poly.type
_entity_poly.pdbx_seq_one_letter_code
_entity_poly.pdbx_strand_id
1 'polypeptide(L)'
;MRLNRYKRELSAALAYAALLITVGVIAPSFFSGGNLRDLALNNAPVLLISIGMTMVILVGQIDISVGSQFAVATVAAGVLAKAGVPILMLLPCLILIGAAMGAVNGVLVGSLRLPSIIEIGRAHV
;
A
#
# COMPACT_ATOMS: atom_id res chain seq x y z
N MET A 1 -3.93 8.23 -32.76
CA MET A 1 -4.21 7.80 -31.38
C MET A 1 -3.04 7.99 -30.38
N ARG A 2 -1.76 7.83 -30.78
CA ARG A 2 -0.58 7.99 -29.88
C ARG A 2 -0.32 9.43 -29.41
N LEU A 3 -0.53 10.44 -30.23
CA LEU A 3 -0.29 11.86 -29.91
C LEU A 3 -1.15 12.39 -28.75
N ASN A 4 -2.39 11.89 -28.59
CA ASN A 4 -3.26 12.31 -27.49
C ASN A 4 -2.87 11.72 -26.13
N ARG A 5 -2.20 10.57 -26.13
CA ARG A 5 -1.68 9.94 -24.92
C ARG A 5 -0.52 10.74 -24.34
N TYR A 6 0.45 11.11 -25.17
CA TYR A 6 1.59 11.95 -24.75
C TYR A 6 1.16 13.33 -24.23
N LYS A 7 0.14 13.95 -24.84
CA LYS A 7 -0.38 15.23 -24.35
C LYS A 7 -0.98 15.12 -22.96
N ARG A 8 -1.70 14.04 -22.68
CA ARG A 8 -2.29 13.78 -21.36
C ARG A 8 -1.22 13.52 -20.29
N GLU A 9 -0.23 12.71 -20.61
CA GLU A 9 0.90 12.42 -19.71
C GLU A 9 1.73 13.68 -19.44
N LEU A 10 1.98 14.48 -20.48
CA LEU A 10 2.71 15.73 -20.37
C LEU A 10 1.95 16.77 -19.54
N SER A 11 0.64 16.91 -19.74
CA SER A 11 -0.18 17.85 -18.96
C SER A 11 -0.21 17.46 -17.47
N ALA A 12 -0.30 16.17 -17.17
CA ALA A 12 -0.22 15.68 -15.79
C ALA A 12 1.16 15.96 -15.16
N ALA A 13 2.23 15.70 -15.90
CA ALA A 13 3.59 15.99 -15.44
C ALA A 13 3.83 17.50 -15.21
N LEU A 14 3.33 18.35 -16.11
CA LEU A 14 3.42 19.80 -15.95
C LEU A 14 2.60 20.31 -14.76
N ALA A 15 1.40 19.76 -14.55
CA ALA A 15 0.58 20.11 -13.39
C ALA A 15 1.27 19.71 -12.07
N TYR A 16 1.87 18.52 -12.03
CA TYR A 16 2.63 18.07 -10.88
C TYR A 16 3.88 18.91 -10.63
N ALA A 17 4.63 19.24 -11.67
CA ALA A 17 5.80 20.12 -11.58
C ALA A 17 5.41 21.53 -11.07
N ALA A 18 4.32 22.11 -11.60
CA ALA A 18 3.80 23.37 -11.14
C ALA A 18 3.41 23.33 -9.66
N LEU A 19 2.76 22.25 -9.21
CA LEU A 19 2.43 22.04 -7.79
C LEU A 19 3.70 22.02 -6.92
N LEU A 20 4.72 21.26 -7.31
CA LEU A 20 5.97 21.16 -6.53
C LEU A 20 6.70 22.51 -6.48
N ILE A 21 6.74 23.26 -7.58
CA ILE A 21 7.33 24.61 -7.62
C ILE A 21 6.56 25.54 -6.70
N THR A 22 5.23 25.52 -6.76
CA THR A 22 4.37 26.35 -5.90
C THR A 22 4.61 26.05 -4.42
N VAL A 23 4.66 24.76 -4.06
CA VAL A 23 4.98 24.33 -2.68
C VAL A 23 6.38 24.78 -2.28
N GLY A 24 7.36 24.67 -3.17
CA GLY A 24 8.74 25.10 -2.91
C GLY A 24 8.86 26.60 -2.65
N VAL A 25 8.05 27.40 -3.31
CA VAL A 25 8.01 28.86 -3.12
C VAL A 25 7.25 29.27 -1.85
N ILE A 26 6.09 28.67 -1.61
CA ILE A 26 5.22 29.05 -0.48
C ILE A 26 5.71 28.44 0.83
N ALA A 27 6.23 27.22 0.80
CA ALA A 27 6.69 26.47 1.96
C ALA A 27 8.05 25.79 1.72
N PRO A 28 9.16 26.56 1.68
CA PRO A 28 10.51 26.00 1.41
C PRO A 28 10.91 24.90 2.39
N SER A 29 10.42 24.97 3.62
CA SER A 29 10.65 23.94 4.66
C SER A 29 10.13 22.56 4.29
N PHE A 30 9.20 22.49 3.33
CA PHE A 30 8.66 21.21 2.83
C PHE A 30 9.78 20.33 2.25
N PHE A 31 10.74 20.92 1.58
CA PHE A 31 11.89 20.22 0.99
C PHE A 31 13.09 20.11 1.94
N SER A 32 12.94 20.47 3.22
CA SER A 32 13.99 20.24 4.21
C SER A 32 14.27 18.73 4.38
N GLY A 33 15.54 18.38 4.65
CA GLY A 33 15.95 16.99 4.84
C GLY A 33 15.19 16.29 5.98
N GLY A 34 14.82 17.03 7.04
CA GLY A 34 13.98 16.51 8.12
C GLY A 34 12.59 16.12 7.64
N ASN A 35 11.89 17.04 6.97
CA ASN A 35 10.55 16.78 6.48
C ASN A 35 10.51 15.67 5.42
N LEU A 36 11.50 15.62 4.52
CA LEU A 36 11.60 14.55 3.51
C LEU A 36 11.82 13.18 4.17
N ARG A 37 12.65 13.12 5.22
CA ARG A 37 12.82 11.90 6.02
C ARG A 37 11.53 11.48 6.69
N ASP A 38 10.81 12.40 7.31
CA ASP A 38 9.55 12.12 7.97
C ASP A 38 8.48 11.66 6.98
N LEU A 39 8.40 12.29 5.80
CA LEU A 39 7.54 11.84 4.71
C LEU A 39 7.89 10.41 4.26
N ALA A 40 9.17 10.09 4.10
CA ALA A 40 9.60 8.74 3.72
C ALA A 40 9.22 7.71 4.79
N LEU A 41 9.47 8.00 6.06
CA LEU A 41 9.13 7.10 7.17
C LEU A 41 7.62 6.90 7.32
N ASN A 42 6.83 7.97 7.22
CA ASN A 42 5.38 7.89 7.32
C ASN A 42 4.73 7.16 6.13
N ASN A 43 5.35 7.20 4.95
CA ASN A 43 4.86 6.48 3.77
C ASN A 43 5.48 5.09 3.58
N ALA A 44 6.48 4.71 4.37
CA ALA A 44 7.12 3.39 4.27
C ALA A 44 6.11 2.21 4.37
N PRO A 45 5.11 2.22 5.27
CA PRO A 45 4.10 1.16 5.32
C PRO A 45 3.30 1.05 4.02
N VAL A 46 2.93 2.19 3.42
CA VAL A 46 2.18 2.23 2.15
C VAL A 46 3.01 1.65 1.01
N LEU A 47 4.32 1.93 0.97
CA LEU A 47 5.23 1.38 -0.03
C LEU A 47 5.34 -0.15 0.10
N LEU A 48 5.48 -0.67 1.32
CA LEU A 48 5.52 -2.12 1.58
C LEU A 48 4.22 -2.81 1.16
N ILE A 49 3.07 -2.23 1.52
CA ILE A 49 1.76 -2.71 1.10
C ILE A 49 1.65 -2.71 -0.43
N SER A 50 2.11 -1.66 -1.10
CA SER A 50 2.06 -1.53 -2.56
C SER A 50 2.87 -2.61 -3.26
N ILE A 51 4.03 -3.00 -2.70
CA ILE A 51 4.82 -4.13 -3.22
C ILE A 51 4.04 -5.44 -3.10
N GLY A 52 3.45 -5.71 -1.93
CA GLY A 52 2.61 -6.90 -1.73
C GLY A 52 1.40 -6.94 -2.67
N MET A 53 0.69 -5.81 -2.81
CA MET A 53 -0.44 -5.68 -3.73
C MET A 53 -0.03 -5.87 -5.19
N THR A 54 1.15 -5.42 -5.58
CA THR A 54 1.67 -5.65 -6.94
C THR A 54 1.79 -7.13 -7.22
N MET A 55 2.30 -7.94 -6.27
CA MET A 55 2.38 -9.39 -6.43
C MET A 55 0.99 -10.03 -6.57
N VAL A 56 0.00 -9.59 -5.78
CA VAL A 56 -1.38 -10.06 -5.87
C VAL A 56 -2.00 -9.72 -7.23
N ILE A 57 -1.77 -8.52 -7.75
CA ILE A 57 -2.26 -8.08 -9.05
C ILE A 57 -1.60 -8.86 -10.19
N LEU A 58 -0.30 -9.20 -10.08
CA LEU A 58 0.40 -9.99 -11.10
C LEU A 58 -0.18 -11.40 -11.28
N VAL A 59 -0.76 -11.99 -10.22
CA VAL A 59 -1.48 -13.28 -10.32
C VAL A 59 -2.94 -13.11 -10.72
N GLY A 60 -3.36 -11.89 -11.10
CA GLY A 60 -4.71 -11.60 -11.58
C GLY A 60 -5.76 -11.49 -10.48
N GLN A 61 -5.34 -11.23 -9.25
CA GLN A 61 -6.24 -11.09 -8.10
C GLN A 61 -6.26 -9.65 -7.59
N ILE A 62 -7.30 -9.28 -6.83
CA ILE A 62 -7.36 -8.01 -6.08
C ILE A 62 -7.71 -8.35 -4.63
N ASP A 63 -6.86 -7.96 -3.70
CA ASP A 63 -7.12 -8.12 -2.27
C ASP A 63 -7.60 -6.80 -1.67
N ILE A 64 -8.91 -6.67 -1.49
CA ILE A 64 -9.51 -5.52 -0.82
C ILE A 64 -9.39 -5.58 0.71
N SER A 65 -8.96 -6.71 1.27
CA SER A 65 -8.79 -6.86 2.71
C SER A 65 -7.50 -6.24 3.26
N VAL A 66 -6.58 -5.81 2.38
CA VAL A 66 -5.26 -5.29 2.76
C VAL A 66 -5.34 -4.12 3.76
N GLY A 67 -6.33 -3.24 3.62
CA GLY A 67 -6.55 -2.13 4.55
C GLY A 67 -6.94 -2.61 5.95
N SER A 68 -7.83 -3.59 6.05
CA SER A 68 -8.23 -4.18 7.34
C SER A 68 -7.11 -5.01 7.97
N GLN A 69 -6.32 -5.73 7.17
CA GLN A 69 -5.14 -6.45 7.65
C GLN A 69 -4.10 -5.49 8.24
N PHE A 70 -3.85 -4.36 7.57
CA PHE A 70 -2.96 -3.32 8.07
C PHE A 70 -3.47 -2.75 9.40
N ALA A 71 -4.77 -2.46 9.52
CA ALA A 71 -5.36 -1.97 10.76
C ALA A 71 -5.20 -2.98 11.90
N VAL A 72 -5.49 -4.26 11.67
CA VAL A 72 -5.31 -5.32 12.68
C VAL A 72 -3.85 -5.46 13.09
N ALA A 73 -2.91 -5.44 12.15
CA ALA A 73 -1.48 -5.52 12.43
C ALA A 73 -1.02 -4.31 13.28
N THR A 74 -1.51 -3.11 12.97
CA THR A 74 -1.18 -1.89 13.72
C THR A 74 -1.71 -1.95 15.15
N VAL A 75 -2.95 -2.39 15.35
CA VAL A 75 -3.54 -2.57 16.67
C VAL A 75 -2.77 -3.65 17.46
N ALA A 76 -2.47 -4.78 16.84
CA ALA A 76 -1.69 -5.85 17.46
C ALA A 76 -0.30 -5.36 17.89
N ALA A 77 0.37 -4.58 17.03
CA ALA A 77 1.65 -3.96 17.36
C ALA A 77 1.54 -3.07 18.61
N GLY A 78 0.52 -2.21 18.67
CA GLY A 78 0.28 -1.34 19.82
C GLY A 78 -0.01 -2.10 21.11
N VAL A 79 -0.82 -3.15 21.04
CA VAL A 79 -1.15 -4.00 22.21
C VAL A 79 0.09 -4.74 22.72
N LEU A 80 0.86 -5.36 21.83
CA LEU A 80 2.08 -6.08 22.19
C LEU A 80 3.14 -5.14 22.78
N ALA A 81 3.33 -3.97 22.16
CA ALA A 81 4.25 -2.97 22.68
C ALA A 81 3.84 -2.47 24.07
N LYS A 82 2.54 -2.24 24.29
CA LYS A 82 1.99 -1.84 25.59
C LYS A 82 2.10 -2.94 26.64
N ALA A 83 2.07 -4.20 26.23
CA ALA A 83 2.31 -5.36 27.09
C ALA A 83 3.79 -5.56 27.44
N GLY A 84 4.70 -4.70 26.95
CA GLY A 84 6.12 -4.77 27.25
C GLY A 84 6.91 -5.75 26.39
N VAL A 85 6.36 -6.21 25.27
CA VAL A 85 7.07 -7.11 24.34
C VAL A 85 8.25 -6.35 23.73
N PRO A 86 9.49 -6.87 23.83
CA PRO A 86 10.67 -6.24 23.26
C PRO A 86 10.53 -6.04 21.76
N ILE A 87 11.03 -4.93 21.22
CA ILE A 87 10.93 -4.58 19.80
C ILE A 87 11.46 -5.68 18.88
N LEU A 88 12.47 -6.41 19.32
CA LEU A 88 13.07 -7.53 18.57
C LEU A 88 12.10 -8.72 18.41
N MET A 89 11.19 -8.90 19.36
CA MET A 89 10.14 -9.94 19.31
C MET A 89 8.86 -9.45 18.65
N LEU A 90 8.63 -8.14 18.62
CA LEU A 90 7.47 -7.54 17.97
C LEU A 90 7.43 -7.88 16.48
N LEU A 91 8.55 -7.73 15.78
CA LEU A 91 8.63 -7.98 14.35
C LEU A 91 8.25 -9.43 13.97
N PRO A 92 8.85 -10.50 14.54
CA PRO A 92 8.42 -11.86 14.24
C PRO A 92 6.96 -12.14 14.62
N CYS A 93 6.45 -11.58 15.72
CA CYS A 93 5.04 -11.73 16.08
C CYS A 93 4.11 -11.11 15.02
N LEU A 94 4.43 -9.93 14.53
CA LEU A 94 3.63 -9.27 13.50
C LEU A 94 3.72 -9.99 12.15
N ILE A 95 4.88 -10.55 11.80
CA ILE A 95 5.05 -11.39 10.60
C ILE A 95 4.16 -12.62 10.71
N LEU A 96 4.10 -13.29 11.87
CA LEU A 96 3.25 -14.46 12.07
C LEU A 96 1.76 -14.11 12.00
N ILE A 97 1.34 -12.98 12.57
CA ILE A 97 -0.03 -12.50 12.47
C ILE A 97 -0.40 -12.21 11.02
N GLY A 98 0.46 -11.51 10.29
CA GLY A 98 0.25 -11.21 8.87
C GLY A 98 0.22 -12.48 8.01
N ALA A 99 1.11 -13.43 8.26
CA ALA A 99 1.14 -14.72 7.58
C ALA A 99 -0.12 -15.55 7.84
N ALA A 100 -0.61 -15.57 9.09
CA ALA A 100 -1.86 -16.25 9.43
C ALA A 100 -3.08 -15.63 8.70
N MET A 101 -3.17 -14.30 8.68
CA MET A 101 -4.23 -13.59 7.95
C MET A 101 -4.16 -13.84 6.45
N GLY A 102 -2.95 -13.79 5.88
CA GLY A 102 -2.72 -14.10 4.46
C GLY A 102 -3.04 -15.54 4.12
N ALA A 103 -2.71 -16.50 5.00
CA ALA A 103 -3.07 -17.90 4.83
C ALA A 103 -4.59 -18.12 4.83
N VAL A 104 -5.31 -17.49 5.74
CA VAL A 104 -6.78 -17.52 5.77
C VAL A 104 -7.36 -17.01 4.45
N ASN A 105 -6.93 -15.83 3.98
CA ASN A 105 -7.36 -15.29 2.69
C ASN A 105 -6.98 -16.21 1.53
N GLY A 106 -5.76 -16.74 1.52
CA GLY A 106 -5.29 -17.67 0.48
C GLY A 106 -6.13 -18.94 0.41
N VAL A 107 -6.52 -19.51 1.56
CA VAL A 107 -7.42 -20.67 1.62
C VAL A 107 -8.82 -20.30 1.14
N LEU A 108 -9.37 -19.17 1.56
CA LEU A 108 -10.70 -18.74 1.14
C LEU A 108 -10.78 -18.53 -0.37
N VAL A 109 -9.80 -17.87 -0.96
CA VAL A 109 -9.76 -17.60 -2.40
C VAL A 109 -9.40 -18.86 -3.20
N GLY A 110 -8.36 -19.59 -2.76
CA GLY A 110 -7.83 -20.72 -3.52
C GLY A 110 -8.67 -22.00 -3.40
N SER A 111 -9.16 -22.32 -2.19
CA SER A 111 -9.90 -23.56 -1.94
C SER A 111 -11.41 -23.42 -2.13
N LEU A 112 -12.00 -22.29 -1.74
CA LEU A 112 -13.43 -22.07 -1.88
C LEU A 112 -13.81 -21.45 -3.23
N ARG A 113 -12.82 -21.16 -4.08
CA ARG A 113 -13.04 -20.54 -5.42
C ARG A 113 -13.99 -19.36 -5.35
N LEU A 114 -13.87 -18.54 -4.29
CA LEU A 114 -14.66 -17.33 -4.18
C LEU A 114 -14.27 -16.41 -5.33
N PRO A 115 -15.25 -15.93 -6.13
CA PRO A 115 -14.95 -15.09 -7.27
C PRO A 115 -14.22 -13.82 -6.80
N SER A 116 -12.99 -13.65 -7.23
CA SER A 116 -12.33 -12.35 -7.17
C SER A 116 -13.14 -11.37 -8.04
N ILE A 117 -13.19 -10.11 -7.66
CA ILE A 117 -13.92 -9.04 -8.38
C ILE A 117 -13.58 -9.01 -9.89
N ILE A 118 -12.41 -9.52 -10.28
CA ILE A 118 -11.98 -9.59 -11.69
C ILE A 118 -12.77 -10.63 -12.51
N GLU A 119 -13.25 -11.70 -11.89
CA GLU A 119 -13.97 -12.76 -12.62
C GLU A 119 -15.37 -12.30 -13.06
N ILE A 120 -15.97 -11.39 -12.30
CA ILE A 120 -17.27 -10.77 -12.65
C ILE A 120 -17.14 -9.89 -13.91
N GLY A 121 -15.99 -9.25 -14.12
CA GLY A 121 -15.72 -8.43 -15.31
C GLY A 121 -15.49 -9.24 -16.60
N ARG A 122 -15.05 -10.50 -16.52
CA ARG A 122 -14.84 -11.38 -17.69
C ARG A 122 -16.10 -12.06 -18.20
N ALA A 123 -17.14 -12.16 -17.39
CA ALA A 123 -18.39 -12.79 -17.77
C ALA A 123 -19.30 -11.92 -18.66
N HIS A 124 -18.90 -10.68 -18.96
CA HIS A 124 -19.69 -9.71 -19.72
C HIS A 124 -18.99 -9.22 -21.02
N VAL A 125 -17.96 -9.94 -21.54
CA VAL A 125 -17.32 -9.62 -22.83
C VAL A 125 -17.53 -10.77 -23.80
#